data_59aaa4c8d781ac03a237c325d27d6869
#
_entry.id   59aaa4c8d781ac03a237c325d27d6869
#
_cell.length_a   1.000
_cell.length_b   1.000
_cell.length_c   1.000
_cell.angle_alpha   90.00
_cell.angle_beta   90.00
_cell.angle_gamma   90.00
#
_symmetry.space_group_name_H-M   'P 1'
#
loop_
_entity.id
_entity.type
_entity.pdbx_description
1 polymer ?
#
loop_
_entity_poly.entity_id
_entity_poly.type
_entity_poly.pdbx_seq_one_letter_code
_entity_poly.pdbx_strand_id
1 'polypeptide(L)'
;ISSNDDEDVPVYSTQITGATADPVKDYLKQIGKVPLLNAAEEVELAMRIEAGLFAEEKLSHMSAAEKSSQLGLDLQWVARDGQRAKSHLLGANLRLVVSLAKRYTGRGMQFLDLIQEGNLGLIRAVEKFDYTKGFKFSTYATWWIRQAITRAMADQARTIRIPVHMVEVINKLARVQR
;
A
#
# COMPACT_ATOMS: atom_id res chain seq x y z
N ILE A 1 -4.56 -10.38 -23.94
CA ILE A 1 -3.59 -11.13 -23.16
C ILE A 1 -2.46 -10.22 -22.74
N SER A 2 -1.91 -9.51 -23.69
CA SER A 2 -0.89 -8.52 -23.37
C SER A 2 -1.44 -7.30 -22.66
N SER A 3 -2.74 -7.21 -22.57
CA SER A 3 -3.39 -6.05 -21.95
C SER A 3 -3.04 -5.88 -20.50
N ASN A 4 -2.86 -7.00 -19.79
CA ASN A 4 -2.49 -6.91 -18.38
C ASN A 4 -1.06 -6.46 -18.18
N ASP A 5 -0.18 -6.98 -19.02
CA ASP A 5 1.20 -6.53 -19.01
C ASP A 5 1.29 -5.08 -19.43
N ASP A 6 0.43 -4.69 -20.34
CA ASP A 6 0.35 -3.31 -20.78
C ASP A 6 -0.19 -2.39 -19.69
N GLU A 7 -1.00 -2.90 -18.78
CA GLU A 7 -1.51 -2.10 -17.69
C GLU A 7 -0.46 -1.86 -16.60
N ASP A 8 0.38 -2.84 -16.36
CA ASP A 8 1.36 -2.74 -15.28
C ASP A 8 2.60 -1.95 -15.66
N VAL A 9 3.04 -2.07 -16.89
CA VAL A 9 4.26 -1.40 -17.35
C VAL A 9 3.97 -0.25 -18.31
N PRO A 10 3.15 -0.46 -19.31
CA PRO A 10 2.90 0.58 -20.30
C PRO A 10 2.15 1.79 -19.79
N VAL A 11 1.48 1.67 -18.64
CA VAL A 11 0.86 2.85 -18.05
C VAL A 11 1.86 3.99 -17.95
N TYR A 12 3.06 3.70 -17.48
CA TYR A 12 4.08 4.73 -17.36
C TYR A 12 4.68 5.12 -18.68
N SER A 13 4.92 4.15 -19.54
CA SER A 13 5.47 4.46 -20.86
C SER A 13 4.46 5.19 -21.73
N THR A 14 3.20 4.85 -21.63
CA THR A 14 2.13 5.55 -22.33
C THR A 14 2.03 6.99 -21.84
N GLN A 15 2.18 7.20 -20.57
CA GLN A 15 2.20 8.54 -20.00
C GLN A 15 3.35 9.36 -20.50
N ILE A 16 4.50 8.75 -20.67
CA ILE A 16 5.68 9.43 -21.19
C ILE A 16 5.45 9.87 -22.62
N THR A 17 4.82 9.03 -23.43
CA THR A 17 4.55 9.33 -24.82
C THR A 17 3.34 10.25 -24.99
N GLY A 18 2.38 10.13 -24.10
CA GLY A 18 1.20 10.97 -24.13
C GLY A 18 1.45 12.29 -23.41
N ALA A 19 1.81 13.31 -24.16
CA ALA A 19 2.07 14.62 -23.57
C ALA A 19 0.92 15.15 -22.73
N THR A 20 -0.29 14.60 -22.90
CA THR A 20 -1.49 14.98 -22.17
C THR A 20 -1.78 14.06 -20.98
N ALA A 21 -0.95 13.03 -20.79
CA ALA A 21 -1.20 12.08 -19.72
C ALA A 21 -1.05 12.75 -18.35
N ASP A 22 -2.09 12.63 -17.55
CA ASP A 22 -2.10 13.10 -16.19
C ASP A 22 -1.88 11.90 -15.26
N PRO A 23 -0.74 11.83 -14.57
CA PRO A 23 -0.45 10.70 -13.68
C PRO A 23 -1.50 10.49 -12.62
N VAL A 24 -2.06 11.57 -12.08
CA VAL A 24 -3.11 11.48 -11.08
C VAL A 24 -4.37 10.86 -11.67
N LYS A 25 -4.76 11.32 -12.84
CA LYS A 25 -5.96 10.82 -13.53
C LYS A 25 -5.84 9.34 -13.85
N ASP A 26 -4.67 8.91 -14.35
CA ASP A 26 -4.43 7.51 -14.64
C ASP A 26 -4.45 6.65 -13.39
N TYR A 27 -3.83 7.12 -12.32
CA TYR A 27 -3.85 6.44 -11.04
C TYR A 27 -5.29 6.25 -10.54
N LEU A 28 -6.09 7.32 -10.56
CA LEU A 28 -7.48 7.27 -10.12
C LEU A 28 -8.30 6.28 -10.96
N LYS A 29 -8.04 6.24 -12.26
CA LYS A 29 -8.71 5.30 -13.16
C LYS A 29 -8.39 3.86 -12.79
N GLN A 30 -7.13 3.56 -12.49
CA GLN A 30 -6.72 2.21 -12.16
C GLN A 30 -7.25 1.73 -10.81
N ILE A 31 -7.15 2.55 -9.77
CA ILE A 31 -7.65 2.16 -8.45
C ILE A 31 -9.17 2.02 -8.45
N GLY A 32 -9.86 2.74 -9.33
CA GLY A 32 -11.30 2.65 -9.46
C GLY A 32 -11.79 1.32 -10.01
N LYS A 33 -10.91 0.54 -10.63
CA LYS A 33 -11.26 -0.79 -11.16
C LYS A 33 -11.39 -1.85 -10.06
N VAL A 34 -10.81 -1.62 -8.90
CA VAL A 34 -10.83 -2.58 -7.80
C VAL A 34 -12.13 -2.42 -7.02
N PRO A 35 -12.94 -3.48 -6.88
CA PRO A 35 -14.20 -3.39 -6.14
C PRO A 35 -13.97 -3.08 -4.66
N LEU A 36 -14.94 -2.40 -4.07
CA LEU A 36 -14.95 -2.17 -2.63
C LEU A 36 -15.23 -3.48 -1.90
N LEU A 37 -14.68 -3.61 -0.70
CA LEU A 37 -14.87 -4.78 0.13
C LEU A 37 -15.95 -4.50 1.18
N ASN A 38 -16.71 -5.54 1.51
CA ASN A 38 -17.60 -5.49 2.68
C ASN A 38 -16.83 -5.95 3.93
N ALA A 39 -17.46 -5.85 5.08
CA ALA A 39 -16.82 -6.18 6.36
C ALA A 39 -16.37 -7.66 6.43
N ALA A 40 -17.18 -8.57 5.91
CA ALA A 40 -16.85 -9.99 5.92
C ALA A 40 -15.63 -10.30 5.05
N GLU A 41 -15.54 -9.66 3.89
CA GLU A 41 -14.39 -9.80 3.00
C GLU A 41 -13.12 -9.24 3.64
N GLU A 42 -13.22 -8.12 4.34
CA GLU A 42 -12.08 -7.53 5.05
C GLU A 42 -11.55 -8.49 6.12
N VAL A 43 -12.44 -9.11 6.87
CA VAL A 43 -12.06 -10.08 7.89
C VAL A 43 -11.40 -11.30 7.27
N GLU A 44 -11.96 -11.83 6.18
CA GLU A 44 -11.39 -12.97 5.49
C GLU A 44 -9.96 -12.68 5.02
N LEU A 45 -9.75 -11.53 4.40
CA LEU A 45 -8.42 -11.13 3.97
C LEU A 45 -7.46 -10.98 5.14
N ALA A 46 -7.93 -10.37 6.24
CA ALA A 46 -7.10 -10.21 7.43
C ALA A 46 -6.68 -11.56 8.03
N MET A 47 -7.59 -12.54 8.03
CA MET A 47 -7.27 -13.88 8.51
C MET A 47 -6.23 -14.57 7.62
N ARG A 48 -6.33 -14.41 6.32
CA ARG A 48 -5.35 -14.96 5.39
C ARG A 48 -3.99 -14.30 5.52
N ILE A 49 -3.96 -12.99 5.76
CA ILE A 49 -2.71 -12.26 6.04
C ILE A 49 -2.05 -12.81 7.30
N GLU A 50 -2.81 -12.98 8.35
CA GLU A 50 -2.31 -13.51 9.62
C GLU A 50 -1.75 -14.92 9.44
N ALA A 51 -2.50 -15.79 8.78
CA ALA A 51 -2.05 -17.16 8.50
C ALA A 51 -0.74 -17.15 7.68
N GLY A 52 -0.64 -16.25 6.71
CA GLY A 52 0.57 -16.10 5.90
C GLY A 52 1.78 -15.69 6.73
N LEU A 53 1.61 -14.79 7.67
CA LEU A 53 2.69 -14.36 8.57
C LEU A 53 3.15 -15.51 9.47
N PHE A 54 2.23 -16.29 10.01
CA PHE A 54 2.58 -17.49 10.77
C PHE A 54 3.34 -18.50 9.92
N ALA A 55 2.91 -18.69 8.67
CA ALA A 55 3.60 -19.61 7.76
C ALA A 55 5.02 -19.14 7.46
N GLU A 56 5.21 -17.84 7.23
CA GLU A 56 6.54 -17.26 7.01
C GLU A 56 7.44 -17.46 8.22
N GLU A 57 6.91 -17.26 9.42
CA GLU A 57 7.65 -17.44 10.67
C GLU A 57 8.12 -18.89 10.81
N LYS A 58 7.21 -19.85 10.59
CA LYS A 58 7.57 -21.27 10.65
C LYS A 58 8.62 -21.65 9.63
N LEU A 59 8.46 -21.14 8.39
CA LEU A 59 9.41 -21.41 7.32
C LEU A 59 10.81 -20.88 7.63
N SER A 60 10.89 -19.74 8.33
CA SER A 60 12.17 -19.14 8.67
C SER A 60 13.03 -20.02 9.59
N HIS A 61 12.39 -20.95 10.30
CA HIS A 61 13.08 -21.89 11.21
C HIS A 61 13.27 -23.27 10.61
N MET A 62 12.91 -23.46 9.35
CA MET A 62 13.02 -24.75 8.67
C MET A 62 14.32 -24.86 7.89
N SER A 63 14.88 -26.09 7.87
CA SER A 63 15.99 -26.42 6.98
C SER A 63 15.52 -26.52 5.54
N ALA A 64 16.48 -26.57 4.59
CA ALA A 64 16.14 -26.73 3.18
C ALA A 64 15.35 -28.03 2.93
N ALA A 65 15.73 -29.12 3.61
CA ALA A 65 15.03 -30.40 3.48
C ALA A 65 13.62 -30.31 4.02
N GLU A 66 13.41 -29.65 5.16
CA GLU A 66 12.09 -29.46 5.74
C GLU A 66 11.20 -28.61 4.86
N LYS A 67 11.76 -27.56 4.24
CA LYS A 67 11.03 -26.71 3.30
C LYS A 67 10.54 -27.47 2.08
N SER A 68 11.25 -28.53 1.69
CA SER A 68 10.87 -29.38 0.55
C SER A 68 9.85 -30.45 0.92
N SER A 69 9.56 -30.63 2.20
CA SER A 69 8.54 -31.56 2.67
C SER A 69 7.14 -31.07 2.30
N GLN A 70 6.14 -31.93 2.44
CA GLN A 70 4.75 -31.54 2.17
C GLN A 70 4.33 -30.38 3.07
N LEU A 71 4.69 -30.43 4.35
CA LEU A 71 4.40 -29.34 5.27
C LEU A 71 5.08 -28.04 4.81
N GLY A 72 6.34 -28.09 4.40
CA GLY A 72 7.06 -26.94 3.90
C GLY A 72 6.41 -26.33 2.68
N LEU A 73 5.97 -27.16 1.74
CA LEU A 73 5.28 -26.72 0.52
C LEU A 73 3.93 -26.07 0.85
N ASP A 74 3.18 -26.68 1.76
CA ASP A 74 1.89 -26.12 2.19
C ASP A 74 2.08 -24.76 2.89
N LEU A 75 3.07 -24.64 3.73
CA LEU A 75 3.37 -23.36 4.38
C LEU A 75 3.78 -22.29 3.39
N GLN A 76 4.55 -22.66 2.36
CA GLN A 76 4.91 -21.71 1.30
C GLN A 76 3.67 -21.23 0.55
N TRP A 77 2.71 -22.12 0.31
CA TRP A 77 1.46 -21.74 -0.34
C TRP A 77 0.68 -20.74 0.53
N VAL A 78 0.55 -21.04 1.82
CA VAL A 78 -0.16 -20.18 2.77
C VAL A 78 0.52 -18.81 2.87
N ALA A 79 1.84 -18.78 2.88
CA ALA A 79 2.60 -17.53 2.91
C ALA A 79 2.31 -16.67 1.67
N ARG A 80 2.32 -17.28 0.49
CA ARG A 80 2.00 -16.56 -0.75
C ARG A 80 0.55 -16.10 -0.79
N ASP A 81 -0.36 -16.93 -0.30
CA ASP A 81 -1.78 -16.57 -0.22
C ASP A 81 -1.98 -15.34 0.68
N GLY A 82 -1.27 -15.28 1.79
CA GLY A 82 -1.29 -14.13 2.69
C GLY A 82 -0.79 -12.86 2.01
N GLN A 83 0.26 -12.96 1.20
CA GLN A 83 0.75 -11.81 0.45
C GLN A 83 -0.25 -11.33 -0.59
N ARG A 84 -0.92 -12.26 -1.28
CA ARG A 84 -2.00 -11.90 -2.21
C ARG A 84 -3.16 -11.23 -1.49
N ALA A 85 -3.53 -11.73 -0.33
CA ALA A 85 -4.58 -11.13 0.49
C ALA A 85 -4.21 -9.71 0.93
N LYS A 86 -2.96 -9.50 1.30
CA LYS A 86 -2.45 -8.17 1.68
C LYS A 86 -2.55 -7.21 0.50
N SER A 87 -2.11 -7.61 -0.66
CA SER A 87 -2.21 -6.78 -1.87
C SER A 87 -3.65 -6.45 -2.20
N HIS A 88 -4.55 -7.41 -2.04
CA HIS A 88 -5.97 -7.19 -2.31
C HIS A 88 -6.58 -6.19 -1.32
N LEU A 89 -6.30 -6.35 -0.03
CA LEU A 89 -6.81 -5.44 0.99
C LEU A 89 -6.30 -4.01 0.77
N LEU A 90 -5.02 -3.86 0.45
CA LEU A 90 -4.44 -2.56 0.11
C LEU A 90 -5.11 -1.98 -1.14
N GLY A 91 -5.18 -2.75 -2.21
CA GLY A 91 -5.74 -2.29 -3.48
C GLY A 91 -7.17 -1.80 -3.38
N ALA A 92 -7.98 -2.49 -2.59
CA ALA A 92 -9.39 -2.12 -2.41
C ALA A 92 -9.58 -0.85 -1.58
N ASN A 93 -8.55 -0.39 -0.88
CA ASN A 93 -8.62 0.79 -0.01
C ASN A 93 -7.81 1.98 -0.52
N LEU A 94 -7.25 1.89 -1.72
CA LEU A 94 -6.52 3.03 -2.30
C LEU A 94 -7.44 4.22 -2.56
N ARG A 95 -8.70 3.98 -2.90
CA ARG A 95 -9.68 5.05 -3.07
C ARG A 95 -9.95 5.81 -1.77
N LEU A 96 -9.92 5.10 -0.66
CA LEU A 96 -10.06 5.74 0.65
C LEU A 96 -8.91 6.73 0.89
N VAL A 97 -7.69 6.33 0.57
CA VAL A 97 -6.52 7.21 0.69
C VAL A 97 -6.71 8.47 -0.14
N VAL A 98 -7.14 8.32 -1.39
CA VAL A 98 -7.35 9.46 -2.28
C VAL A 98 -8.41 10.41 -1.73
N SER A 99 -9.52 9.88 -1.26
CA SER A 99 -10.61 10.70 -0.73
C SER A 99 -10.18 11.49 0.51
N LEU A 100 -9.34 10.90 1.35
CA LEU A 100 -8.80 11.58 2.51
C LEU A 100 -7.75 12.61 2.13
N ALA A 101 -6.86 12.25 1.20
CA ALA A 101 -5.80 13.15 0.73
C ALA A 101 -6.37 14.43 0.11
N LYS A 102 -7.50 14.34 -0.57
CA LYS A 102 -8.17 15.51 -1.17
C LYS A 102 -8.44 16.62 -0.17
N ARG A 103 -8.70 16.28 1.07
CA ARG A 103 -9.01 17.26 2.12
C ARG A 103 -7.81 18.10 2.54
N TYR A 104 -6.61 17.68 2.16
CA TYR A 104 -5.37 18.34 2.56
C TYR A 104 -4.70 19.07 1.40
N THR A 105 -5.33 19.11 0.24
CA THR A 105 -4.79 19.86 -0.91
C THR A 105 -4.83 21.36 -0.65
N GLY A 106 -3.93 22.08 -1.32
CA GLY A 106 -3.88 23.53 -1.18
C GLY A 106 -3.15 24.02 0.07
N ARG A 107 -2.43 23.14 0.75
CA ARG A 107 -1.73 23.48 2.00
C ARG A 107 -0.21 23.31 1.91
N GLY A 108 0.34 23.28 0.70
CA GLY A 108 1.78 23.25 0.51
C GLY A 108 2.36 21.94 0.00
N MET A 109 1.65 20.83 0.12
CA MET A 109 2.07 19.55 -0.45
C MET A 109 1.33 19.25 -1.75
N GLN A 110 2.02 18.64 -2.68
CA GLN A 110 1.42 18.17 -3.91
C GLN A 110 0.45 17.02 -3.64
N PHE A 111 -0.61 16.93 -4.43
CA PHE A 111 -1.62 15.89 -4.24
C PHE A 111 -1.03 14.48 -4.30
N LEU A 112 -0.13 14.22 -5.26
CA LEU A 112 0.53 12.91 -5.35
C LEU A 112 1.35 12.59 -4.11
N ASP A 113 2.00 13.58 -3.52
CA ASP A 113 2.77 13.39 -2.29
C ASP A 113 1.85 13.06 -1.12
N LEU A 114 0.70 13.71 -1.05
CA LEU A 114 -0.30 13.41 -0.04
C LEU A 114 -0.82 11.97 -0.17
N ILE A 115 -1.07 11.53 -1.40
CA ILE A 115 -1.50 10.15 -1.68
C ILE A 115 -0.41 9.17 -1.25
N GLN A 116 0.84 9.44 -1.57
CA GLN A 116 1.95 8.56 -1.22
C GLN A 116 2.09 8.43 0.30
N GLU A 117 2.01 9.54 1.02
CA GLU A 117 2.07 9.50 2.48
C GLU A 117 0.87 8.76 3.06
N GLY A 118 -0.31 9.00 2.51
CA GLY A 118 -1.52 8.29 2.92
C GLY A 118 -1.41 6.80 2.67
N ASN A 119 -0.81 6.39 1.56
CA ASN A 119 -0.59 4.97 1.25
C ASN A 119 0.34 4.31 2.27
N LEU A 120 1.36 5.01 2.75
CA LEU A 120 2.21 4.49 3.82
C LEU A 120 1.40 4.27 5.10
N GLY A 121 0.50 5.19 5.41
CA GLY A 121 -0.43 5.03 6.53
C GLY A 121 -1.34 3.82 6.35
N LEU A 122 -1.85 3.61 5.15
CA LEU A 122 -2.67 2.44 4.83
C LEU A 122 -1.90 1.14 5.03
N ILE A 123 -0.65 1.07 4.61
CA ILE A 123 0.20 -0.10 4.82
C ILE A 123 0.33 -0.40 6.31
N ARG A 124 0.57 0.64 7.11
CA ARG A 124 0.62 0.49 8.57
C ARG A 124 -0.68 -0.05 9.13
N ALA A 125 -1.81 0.44 8.63
CA ALA A 125 -3.11 -0.03 9.06
C ALA A 125 -3.28 -1.52 8.80
N VAL A 126 -2.88 -1.99 7.62
CA VAL A 126 -2.96 -3.41 7.28
C VAL A 126 -2.11 -4.25 8.22
N GLU A 127 -0.91 -3.78 8.53
CA GLU A 127 0.01 -4.49 9.41
C GLU A 127 -0.47 -4.55 10.87
N LYS A 128 -1.23 -3.55 11.31
CA LYS A 128 -1.66 -3.41 12.70
C LYS A 128 -3.12 -3.80 12.95
N PHE A 129 -3.87 -4.09 11.89
CA PHE A 129 -5.29 -4.36 12.03
C PHE A 129 -5.55 -5.66 12.78
N ASP A 130 -6.40 -5.58 13.79
CA ASP A 130 -6.87 -6.72 14.56
C ASP A 130 -8.35 -6.93 14.26
N TYR A 131 -8.64 -7.91 13.42
CA TYR A 131 -10.01 -8.20 13.00
C TYR A 131 -10.90 -8.71 14.13
N THR A 132 -10.29 -9.18 15.25
CA THR A 132 -11.06 -9.68 16.37
C THR A 132 -11.72 -8.58 17.19
N LYS A 133 -11.33 -7.32 16.97
CA LYS A 133 -11.87 -6.17 17.69
C LYS A 133 -13.25 -5.74 17.21
N GLY A 134 -13.71 -6.21 16.06
CA GLY A 134 -15.08 -6.02 15.60
C GLY A 134 -15.39 -4.74 14.83
N PHE A 135 -14.44 -3.82 14.67
CA PHE A 135 -14.66 -2.62 13.84
C PHE A 135 -14.17 -2.85 12.41
N LYS A 136 -14.72 -2.05 11.50
CA LYS A 136 -14.39 -2.15 10.08
C LYS A 136 -12.95 -1.70 9.83
N PHE A 137 -12.30 -2.37 8.87
CA PHE A 137 -10.95 -1.99 8.48
C PHE A 137 -10.87 -0.54 8.01
N SER A 138 -11.85 -0.09 7.21
CA SER A 138 -11.85 1.29 6.69
C SER A 138 -11.83 2.33 7.79
N THR A 139 -12.55 2.10 8.89
CA THR A 139 -12.57 3.00 10.03
C THR A 139 -11.20 3.09 10.69
N TYR A 140 -10.58 1.94 10.88
CA TYR A 140 -9.24 1.84 11.47
C TYR A 140 -8.19 2.48 10.56
N ALA A 141 -8.25 2.16 9.27
CA ALA A 141 -7.31 2.68 8.29
C ALA A 141 -7.38 4.20 8.16
N THR A 142 -8.56 4.78 8.26
CA THR A 142 -8.75 6.22 8.18
C THR A 142 -7.86 6.96 9.18
N TRP A 143 -7.78 6.45 10.40
CA TRP A 143 -6.93 7.04 11.43
C TRP A 143 -5.45 7.03 11.03
N TRP A 144 -4.97 5.88 10.55
CA TRP A 144 -3.57 5.73 10.14
C TRP A 144 -3.22 6.60 8.94
N ILE A 145 -4.14 6.67 7.97
CA ILE A 145 -3.95 7.47 6.77
C ILE A 145 -3.86 8.95 7.12
N ARG A 146 -4.79 9.44 7.93
CA ARG A 146 -4.78 10.83 8.36
C ARG A 146 -3.53 11.18 9.13
N GLN A 147 -3.12 10.30 10.04
CA GLN A 147 -1.93 10.54 10.83
C GLN A 147 -0.67 10.62 9.97
N ALA A 148 -0.56 9.74 8.99
CA ALA A 148 0.58 9.76 8.07
C ALA A 148 0.62 11.06 7.28
N ILE A 149 -0.52 11.51 6.76
CA ILE A 149 -0.61 12.74 5.98
C ILE A 149 -0.30 13.97 6.86
N THR A 150 -0.93 14.07 8.01
CA THR A 150 -0.73 15.24 8.87
C THR A 150 0.69 15.30 9.43
N ARG A 151 1.29 14.17 9.73
CA ARG A 151 2.68 14.12 10.15
C ARG A 151 3.62 14.58 9.04
N ALA A 152 3.40 14.13 7.82
CA ALA A 152 4.20 14.53 6.68
C ALA A 152 4.09 16.03 6.43
N MET A 153 2.89 16.59 6.55
CA MET A 153 2.67 18.02 6.41
C MET A 153 3.38 18.82 7.52
N ALA A 154 3.34 18.32 8.74
CA ALA A 154 4.02 18.97 9.85
C ALA A 154 5.54 18.95 9.67
N ASP A 155 6.08 17.83 9.21
CA ASP A 155 7.51 17.70 8.95
C ASP A 155 7.96 18.63 7.82
N GLN A 156 7.15 18.75 6.79
CA GLN A 156 7.43 19.68 5.69
C GLN A 156 7.45 21.13 6.17
N ALA A 157 6.50 21.51 7.02
CA ALA A 157 6.42 22.86 7.56
C ALA A 157 7.64 23.21 8.43
N ARG A 158 8.23 22.23 9.09
CA ARG A 158 9.42 22.41 9.92
C ARG A 158 10.69 22.51 9.09
N THR A 159 10.68 21.99 7.89
CA THR A 159 11.87 21.87 7.06
C THR A 159 11.96 23.05 6.10
N ILE A 160 12.14 24.23 6.64
CA ILE A 160 12.12 25.44 5.83
C ILE A 160 13.37 25.58 4.98
N ARG A 161 14.50 24.98 5.38
CA ARG A 161 15.77 25.09 4.67
C ARG A 161 16.55 23.80 4.69
N ILE A 162 16.24 22.93 3.77
CA ILE A 162 17.10 21.79 3.49
C ILE A 162 17.90 22.12 2.24
N PRO A 163 19.24 22.04 2.31
CA PRO A 163 20.06 22.18 1.10
C PRO A 163 19.62 21.20 0.02
N VAL A 164 19.74 21.60 -1.24
CA VAL A 164 19.25 20.79 -2.36
C VAL A 164 19.78 19.35 -2.32
N HIS A 165 21.07 19.19 -1.99
CA HIS A 165 21.69 17.87 -1.92
C HIS A 165 21.06 17.00 -0.81
N MET A 166 20.63 17.60 0.28
CA MET A 166 19.96 16.88 1.36
C MET A 166 18.57 16.42 0.94
N VAL A 167 17.86 17.26 0.20
CA VAL A 167 16.56 16.89 -0.37
C VAL A 167 16.69 15.70 -1.30
N GLU A 168 17.72 15.69 -2.13
CA GLU A 168 17.99 14.59 -3.04
C GLU A 168 18.28 13.29 -2.30
N VAL A 169 19.06 13.36 -1.23
CA VAL A 169 19.38 12.20 -0.39
C VAL A 169 18.10 11.66 0.26
N ILE A 170 17.28 12.53 0.82
CA ILE A 170 16.03 12.14 1.46
C ILE A 170 15.10 11.49 0.45
N ASN A 171 14.98 12.05 -0.74
CA ASN A 171 14.14 11.49 -1.80
C ASN A 171 14.66 10.13 -2.26
N LYS A 172 15.97 9.96 -2.35
CA LYS A 172 16.58 8.69 -2.70
C LYS A 172 16.28 7.62 -1.65
N LEU A 173 16.41 7.96 -0.37
CA LEU A 173 16.07 7.06 0.72
C LEU A 173 14.61 6.66 0.69
N ALA A 174 13.72 7.61 0.47
CA ALA A 174 12.30 7.34 0.37
C ALA A 174 11.98 6.37 -0.77
N ARG A 175 12.68 6.48 -1.90
CA ARG A 175 12.51 5.56 -3.02
C ARG A 175 13.01 4.16 -2.71
N VAL A 176 14.08 4.03 -1.97
CA VAL A 176 14.64 2.73 -1.58
C VAL A 176 13.71 2.01 -0.60
N GLN A 177 13.02 2.75 0.26
CA GLN A 177 12.11 2.18 1.24
C GLN A 177 10.76 1.76 0.66
N ARG A 178 10.47 2.17 -0.54
CA ARG A 178 9.25 1.77 -1.25
C ARG A 178 9.50 0.51 -2.05
#